data_408100cfb2c1260fa39a2541c3cd02c0
#
_entry.id   408100cfb2c1260fa39a2541c3cd02c0
#
_cell.length_a   1.000
_cell.length_b   1.000
_cell.length_c   1.000
_cell.angle_alpha   90.00
_cell.angle_beta   90.00
_cell.angle_gamma   90.00
#
_symmetry.space_group_name_H-M   'P 1'
#
loop_
_entity.id
_entity.type
_entity.pdbx_description
1 polymer ?
#
loop_
_entity_poly.entity_id
_entity_poly.type
_entity_poly.pdbx_seq_one_letter_code
_entity_poly.pdbx_strand_id
1 'polypeptide(L)'
;MGKVSERSKKIAAIIEEQRFATVSELASLFQVSEMTIRRDLDRLSEQGRIIRTFGGGVPIKSVPQEIPPESNPVQENDETSPLFHKAQVLIAALVDTKYDPIILGNDGQPKYPIIAESVAYHNCLTCVSVDNYQGGFALGQWAGEYALTHFAGKAKVLDLTYHLPNTEARSRGFLDGLAETISSPEFTISLNPQSRFDLSYQLTRDALEVNQDINIIFAINDTNAWGAIQACKDLKVDPDEIVVISFGLEGDTIKNELKEGQYCKVALAMFPEIVGQTCIDAAVLVYRAQDLPNNIVTPFALVTRESLNKFYIKKQTGWELQWDHVSQQLDLPAIWESALSSAELPIPDCIGILIPFPRHEWYQNLIIAMKAYASKSKINIEVIDAEQNLKDELEFRKREIARRAAQEISPGDVIIIDGGTVTKYLVEFIQELTDITVITNAVQIFKGLEENPHITLISTGGVLRRNSGSLVGPIAENFLRDMRADKLFLTVSGVSIDFGLSHTHVSEVTIKQAMINSARQVILLGEHTKFDQESFTQIAPIDVVDVLITDNGLPASSRLQLNTAGIDVIIAHT
;
A
#
# COMPACT_ATOMS: atom_id res chain seq x y z
N MET A 1 -32.42 9.09 -8.97
CA MET A 1 -31.43 8.74 -10.02
C MET A 1 -31.48 9.79 -11.12
N GLY A 2 -30.48 10.68 -11.17
CA GLY A 2 -30.42 11.74 -12.18
C GLY A 2 -30.10 11.15 -13.56
N LYS A 3 -30.76 11.66 -14.62
CA LYS A 3 -30.49 11.27 -16.01
C LYS A 3 -29.01 11.52 -16.34
N VAL A 4 -28.30 10.47 -16.76
CA VAL A 4 -26.92 10.56 -17.28
C VAL A 4 -26.95 11.46 -18.53
N SER A 5 -26.12 12.49 -18.57
CA SER A 5 -26.05 13.40 -19.73
C SER A 5 -25.54 12.61 -20.95
N GLU A 6 -25.95 13.02 -22.16
CA GLU A 6 -25.44 12.41 -23.40
C GLU A 6 -23.92 12.53 -23.51
N ARG A 7 -23.33 13.62 -22.98
CA ARG A 7 -21.89 13.80 -22.90
C ARG A 7 -21.23 12.77 -21.99
N SER A 8 -21.76 12.54 -20.78
CA SER A 8 -21.22 11.54 -19.85
C SER A 8 -21.25 10.13 -20.43
N LYS A 9 -22.28 9.77 -21.21
CA LYS A 9 -22.32 8.48 -21.91
C LYS A 9 -21.21 8.35 -22.96
N LYS A 10 -20.96 9.43 -23.73
CA LYS A 10 -19.90 9.44 -24.74
C LYS A 10 -18.52 9.38 -24.08
N ILE A 11 -18.31 10.08 -22.96
CA ILE A 11 -17.07 10.01 -22.18
C ILE A 11 -16.81 8.57 -21.72
N ALA A 12 -17.81 7.89 -21.17
CA ALA A 12 -17.66 6.49 -20.74
C ALA A 12 -17.31 5.56 -21.93
N ALA A 13 -17.95 5.74 -23.09
CA ALA A 13 -17.66 4.96 -24.30
C ALA A 13 -16.22 5.18 -24.81
N ILE A 14 -15.73 6.43 -24.81
CA ILE A 14 -14.34 6.75 -25.19
C ILE A 14 -13.35 6.08 -24.24
N ILE A 15 -13.63 6.14 -22.93
CA ILE A 15 -12.79 5.51 -21.92
C ILE A 15 -12.79 3.98 -22.06
N GLU A 16 -13.94 3.37 -22.41
CA GLU A 16 -14.04 1.93 -22.71
C GLU A 16 -13.24 1.54 -23.96
N GLU A 17 -13.27 2.36 -25.01
CA GLU A 17 -12.59 2.10 -26.28
C GLU A 17 -11.07 2.33 -26.17
N GLN A 18 -10.67 3.45 -25.58
CA GLN A 18 -9.26 3.86 -25.50
C GLN A 18 -8.53 3.31 -24.25
N ARG A 19 -9.25 2.61 -23.35
CA ARG A 19 -8.75 2.10 -22.08
C ARG A 19 -8.33 3.16 -21.05
N PHE A 20 -8.13 4.40 -21.48
CA PHE A 20 -7.84 5.56 -20.65
C PHE A 20 -8.14 6.82 -21.47
N ALA A 21 -8.61 7.89 -20.82
CA ALA A 21 -8.72 9.23 -21.43
C ALA A 21 -8.42 10.30 -20.38
N THR A 22 -7.61 11.29 -20.75
CA THR A 22 -7.25 12.41 -19.86
C THR A 22 -8.36 13.46 -19.79
N VAL A 23 -8.36 14.23 -18.70
CA VAL A 23 -9.27 15.39 -18.55
C VAL A 23 -9.07 16.39 -19.70
N SER A 24 -7.82 16.63 -20.09
CA SER A 24 -7.46 17.62 -21.14
C SER A 24 -7.93 17.17 -22.53
N GLU A 25 -7.72 15.89 -22.89
CA GLU A 25 -8.21 15.32 -24.16
C GLU A 25 -9.73 15.40 -24.25
N LEU A 26 -10.41 14.99 -23.18
CA LEU A 26 -11.88 15.05 -23.12
C LEU A 26 -12.38 16.50 -23.15
N ALA A 27 -11.71 17.42 -22.48
CA ALA A 27 -12.05 18.84 -22.51
C ALA A 27 -11.93 19.44 -23.93
N SER A 28 -10.86 19.10 -24.63
CA SER A 28 -10.62 19.50 -26.01
C SER A 28 -11.64 18.87 -26.95
N LEU A 29 -11.90 17.57 -26.83
CA LEU A 29 -12.83 16.83 -27.70
C LEU A 29 -14.29 17.31 -27.56
N PHE A 30 -14.71 17.61 -26.32
CA PHE A 30 -16.07 18.08 -26.04
C PHE A 30 -16.21 19.61 -26.03
N GLN A 31 -15.13 20.37 -26.26
CA GLN A 31 -15.08 21.84 -26.24
C GLN A 31 -15.68 22.45 -24.97
N VAL A 32 -15.32 21.89 -23.82
CA VAL A 32 -15.74 22.33 -22.48
C VAL A 32 -14.53 22.54 -21.57
N SER A 33 -14.72 23.24 -20.45
CA SER A 33 -13.63 23.40 -19.47
C SER A 33 -13.26 22.08 -18.81
N GLU A 34 -12.00 21.92 -18.42
CA GLU A 34 -11.52 20.76 -17.66
C GLU A 34 -12.33 20.52 -16.37
N MET A 35 -12.76 21.61 -15.72
CA MET A 35 -13.62 21.51 -14.51
C MET A 35 -14.95 20.82 -14.83
N THR A 36 -15.50 21.02 -16.02
CA THR A 36 -16.72 20.36 -16.48
C THR A 36 -16.49 18.87 -16.70
N ILE A 37 -15.38 18.49 -17.33
CA ILE A 37 -14.99 17.10 -17.51
C ILE A 37 -14.73 16.41 -16.17
N ARG A 38 -14.01 17.06 -15.24
CA ARG A 38 -13.78 16.52 -13.89
C ARG A 38 -15.07 16.16 -13.20
N ARG A 39 -16.10 17.02 -13.24
CA ARG A 39 -17.42 16.75 -12.69
C ARG A 39 -18.16 15.59 -13.39
N ASP A 40 -18.02 15.49 -14.71
CA ASP A 40 -18.62 14.37 -15.46
C ASP A 40 -17.94 13.04 -15.12
N LEU A 41 -16.62 13.01 -14.99
CA LEU A 41 -15.85 11.82 -14.57
C LEU A 41 -16.16 11.43 -13.11
N ASP A 42 -16.28 12.40 -12.20
CA ASP A 42 -16.66 12.13 -10.81
C ASP A 42 -18.04 11.46 -10.75
N ARG A 43 -19.03 11.97 -11.49
CA ARG A 43 -20.36 11.36 -11.58
C ARG A 43 -20.35 9.97 -12.19
N LEU A 44 -19.53 9.73 -13.20
CA LEU A 44 -19.41 8.41 -13.83
C LEU A 44 -18.74 7.41 -12.88
N SER A 45 -17.78 7.85 -12.08
CA SER A 45 -17.15 7.06 -11.04
C SER A 45 -18.10 6.72 -9.89
N GLU A 46 -18.87 7.71 -9.39
CA GLU A 46 -19.92 7.49 -8.39
C GLU A 46 -21.03 6.53 -8.87
N GLN A 47 -21.27 6.47 -10.18
CA GLN A 47 -22.21 5.54 -10.79
C GLN A 47 -21.61 4.17 -11.08
N GLY A 48 -20.36 3.93 -10.73
CA GLY A 48 -19.66 2.67 -10.96
C GLY A 48 -19.49 2.34 -12.45
N ARG A 49 -19.29 3.34 -13.33
CA ARG A 49 -19.13 3.12 -14.77
C ARG A 49 -17.70 3.25 -15.26
N ILE A 50 -16.88 3.97 -14.52
CA ILE A 50 -15.44 4.13 -14.74
C ILE A 50 -14.74 4.17 -13.38
N ILE A 51 -13.44 3.95 -13.38
CA ILE A 51 -12.58 4.23 -12.22
C ILE A 51 -11.95 5.60 -12.46
N ARG A 52 -12.13 6.51 -11.48
CA ARG A 52 -11.55 7.84 -11.53
C ARG A 52 -10.06 7.77 -11.24
N THR A 53 -9.25 8.38 -12.09
CA THR A 53 -7.83 8.62 -11.86
C THR A 53 -7.59 10.12 -11.69
N PHE A 54 -6.42 10.52 -11.17
CA PHE A 54 -6.12 11.93 -10.91
C PHE A 54 -6.14 12.79 -12.21
N GLY A 55 -5.74 12.21 -13.35
CA GLY A 55 -5.68 12.91 -14.64
C GLY A 55 -6.79 12.55 -15.64
N GLY A 56 -7.69 11.60 -15.32
CA GLY A 56 -8.68 11.10 -16.30
C GLY A 56 -9.59 10.02 -15.75
N GLY A 57 -9.90 9.02 -16.55
CA GLY A 57 -10.68 7.85 -16.17
C GLY A 57 -10.26 6.59 -16.92
N VAL A 58 -10.46 5.42 -16.30
CA VAL A 58 -10.24 4.09 -16.89
C VAL A 58 -11.52 3.25 -16.83
N PRO A 59 -11.74 2.26 -17.73
CA PRO A 59 -12.93 1.43 -17.72
C PRO A 59 -12.96 0.44 -16.57
N ILE A 60 -14.15 0.11 -16.07
CA ILE A 60 -14.35 -0.91 -15.02
C ILE A 60 -14.18 -2.34 -15.54
N LYS A 61 -14.34 -2.58 -16.83
CA LYS A 61 -14.30 -3.90 -17.47
C LYS A 61 -12.89 -4.49 -17.60
N SER A 62 -12.15 -4.57 -16.51
CA SER A 62 -11.01 -5.49 -16.36
C SER A 62 -11.07 -6.26 -15.03
N VAL A 63 -12.20 -6.19 -14.33
CA VAL A 63 -12.43 -6.97 -13.11
C VAL A 63 -13.48 -8.04 -13.42
N PRO A 64 -13.22 -9.34 -13.17
CA PRO A 64 -14.24 -10.36 -13.23
C PRO A 64 -15.36 -10.03 -12.24
N GLN A 65 -16.60 -10.21 -12.66
CA GLN A 65 -17.79 -9.97 -11.84
C GLN A 65 -17.71 -10.73 -10.52
N GLU A 66 -18.03 -10.02 -9.43
CA GLU A 66 -18.21 -10.55 -8.10
C GLU A 66 -19.20 -11.72 -8.08
N ILE A 67 -18.83 -12.79 -7.39
CA ILE A 67 -19.74 -13.84 -6.95
C ILE A 67 -20.60 -13.23 -5.83
N PRO A 68 -21.94 -13.37 -5.84
CA PRO A 68 -22.79 -12.80 -4.80
C PRO A 68 -22.48 -13.41 -3.43
N PRO A 69 -22.56 -12.65 -2.34
CA PRO A 69 -22.36 -13.21 -1.02
C PRO A 69 -23.55 -14.08 -0.62
N GLU A 70 -23.31 -15.36 -0.40
CA GLU A 70 -24.25 -16.20 0.32
C GLU A 70 -24.31 -15.76 1.79
N SER A 71 -25.48 -15.29 2.17
CA SER A 71 -25.81 -14.92 3.54
C SER A 71 -25.93 -16.18 4.41
N ASN A 72 -25.00 -16.35 5.35
CA ASN A 72 -25.22 -17.17 6.53
C ASN A 72 -24.95 -16.38 7.79
N PRO A 73 -25.76 -16.54 8.85
CA PRO A 73 -25.67 -15.71 10.04
C PRO A 73 -24.42 -16.02 10.85
N VAL A 74 -23.69 -14.97 11.18
CA VAL A 74 -22.53 -15.00 12.09
C VAL A 74 -23.04 -15.42 13.46
N GLN A 75 -22.62 -16.57 13.94
CA GLN A 75 -22.62 -16.89 15.36
C GLN A 75 -21.45 -16.18 16.02
N GLU A 76 -21.76 -15.30 16.96
CA GLU A 76 -20.78 -14.74 17.89
C GLU A 76 -20.14 -15.90 18.67
N ASN A 77 -18.86 -16.15 18.41
CA ASN A 77 -17.97 -16.85 19.33
C ASN A 77 -16.64 -16.11 19.39
N ASP A 78 -16.34 -15.70 20.60
CA ASP A 78 -15.08 -15.20 21.10
C ASP A 78 -13.93 -16.12 20.69
N GLU A 79 -13.05 -15.59 19.82
CA GLU A 79 -11.64 -15.92 19.68
C GLU A 79 -11.17 -15.17 18.42
N THR A 80 -10.04 -14.51 18.49
CA THR A 80 -9.39 -13.84 17.35
C THR A 80 -9.47 -14.71 16.11
N SER A 81 -10.36 -14.34 15.17
CA SER A 81 -10.58 -15.12 13.94
C SER A 81 -9.25 -15.28 13.21
N PRO A 82 -8.81 -16.50 12.87
CA PRO A 82 -7.56 -16.67 12.17
C PRO A 82 -7.61 -15.89 10.84
N LEU A 83 -6.52 -15.19 10.52
CA LEU A 83 -6.40 -14.38 9.31
C LEU A 83 -6.84 -15.15 8.05
N PHE A 84 -6.48 -16.44 8.00
CA PHE A 84 -6.91 -17.40 7.01
C PHE A 84 -7.70 -18.52 7.69
N HIS A 85 -8.89 -18.82 7.19
CA HIS A 85 -9.74 -19.84 7.81
C HIS A 85 -9.21 -21.27 7.67
N LYS A 86 -8.42 -21.56 6.60
CA LYS A 86 -7.98 -22.92 6.27
C LYS A 86 -6.53 -23.01 5.82
N ALA A 87 -5.81 -21.89 5.69
CA ALA A 87 -4.44 -21.90 5.19
C ALA A 87 -3.51 -22.71 6.11
N GLN A 88 -2.63 -23.48 5.51
CA GLN A 88 -1.62 -24.32 6.17
C GLN A 88 -0.21 -23.81 5.91
N VAL A 89 -0.01 -23.00 4.86
CA VAL A 89 1.21 -22.30 4.52
C VAL A 89 0.84 -20.90 4.02
N LEU A 90 1.68 -19.90 4.28
CA LEU A 90 1.50 -18.54 3.84
C LEU A 90 2.55 -18.15 2.80
N ILE A 91 2.12 -17.60 1.67
CA ILE A 91 2.96 -16.87 0.73
C ILE A 91 2.77 -15.38 1.03
N ALA A 92 3.84 -14.73 1.48
CA ALA A 92 3.83 -13.31 1.84
C ALA A 92 4.56 -12.51 0.75
N ALA A 93 3.80 -11.84 -0.10
CA ALA A 93 4.33 -11.10 -1.22
C ALA A 93 4.72 -9.68 -0.78
N LEU A 94 5.99 -9.30 -0.97
CA LEU A 94 6.54 -7.97 -0.67
C LEU A 94 6.17 -7.46 0.74
N VAL A 95 6.21 -8.32 1.74
CA VAL A 95 5.82 -8.01 3.11
C VAL A 95 7.02 -7.56 3.93
N ASP A 96 6.82 -6.54 4.77
CA ASP A 96 7.78 -6.02 5.73
C ASP A 96 7.26 -6.09 7.17
N THR A 97 8.04 -5.61 8.14
CA THR A 97 7.72 -5.68 9.56
C THR A 97 6.44 -4.93 9.96
N LYS A 98 5.94 -4.01 9.14
CA LYS A 98 4.66 -3.33 9.43
C LYS A 98 3.47 -4.30 9.44
N TYR A 99 3.61 -5.48 8.79
CA TYR A 99 2.58 -6.52 8.76
C TYR A 99 2.73 -7.57 9.85
N ASP A 100 3.75 -7.47 10.72
CA ASP A 100 3.93 -8.38 11.87
C ASP A 100 2.64 -8.56 12.69
N PRO A 101 1.84 -7.52 12.95
CA PRO A 101 0.60 -7.66 13.72
C PRO A 101 -0.40 -8.67 13.14
N ILE A 102 -0.40 -8.86 11.83
CA ILE A 102 -1.30 -9.82 11.17
C ILE A 102 -0.67 -11.19 10.90
N ILE A 103 0.65 -11.25 10.84
CA ILE A 103 1.41 -12.48 10.51
C ILE A 103 1.81 -13.24 11.76
N LEU A 104 2.24 -12.53 12.82
CA LEU A 104 2.75 -13.13 14.06
C LEU A 104 1.64 -13.40 15.07
N GLY A 105 1.82 -14.44 15.87
CA GLY A 105 1.03 -14.71 17.06
C GLY A 105 1.42 -13.82 18.24
N ASN A 106 0.68 -13.94 19.33
CA ASN A 106 0.95 -13.21 20.58
C ASN A 106 2.30 -13.58 21.23
N ASP A 107 2.89 -14.70 20.83
CA ASP A 107 4.22 -15.17 21.23
C ASP A 107 5.35 -14.64 20.34
N GLY A 108 5.03 -13.81 19.36
CA GLY A 108 5.97 -13.27 18.38
C GLY A 108 6.43 -14.27 17.32
N GLN A 109 5.82 -15.46 17.26
CA GLN A 109 6.14 -16.47 16.25
C GLN A 109 5.14 -16.38 15.08
N PRO A 110 5.56 -16.75 13.86
CA PRO A 110 4.66 -16.81 12.71
C PRO A 110 3.48 -17.76 12.95
N LYS A 111 2.26 -17.31 12.66
CA LYS A 111 1.04 -18.14 12.75
C LYS A 111 1.03 -19.29 11.74
N TYR A 112 1.83 -19.16 10.67
CA TYR A 112 1.94 -20.10 9.55
C TYR A 112 3.40 -20.24 9.14
N PRO A 113 3.85 -21.38 8.55
CA PRO A 113 5.09 -21.43 7.80
C PRO A 113 5.04 -20.42 6.65
N ILE A 114 6.07 -19.57 6.51
CA ILE A 114 6.05 -18.44 5.57
C ILE A 114 7.04 -18.64 4.45
N ILE A 115 6.59 -18.41 3.21
CA ILE A 115 7.41 -18.23 2.03
C ILE A 115 7.30 -16.77 1.63
N ALA A 116 8.43 -16.08 1.46
CA ALA A 116 8.44 -14.73 0.94
C ALA A 116 8.43 -14.76 -0.60
N GLU A 117 7.78 -13.77 -1.20
CA GLU A 117 7.87 -13.47 -2.63
C GLU A 117 8.49 -12.09 -2.81
N SER A 118 9.44 -11.97 -3.73
CA SER A 118 10.14 -10.76 -4.16
C SER A 118 11.14 -10.18 -3.15
N VAL A 119 10.79 -10.06 -1.87
CA VAL A 119 11.67 -9.55 -0.80
C VAL A 119 11.64 -10.51 0.38
N ALA A 120 12.81 -10.89 0.88
CA ALA A 120 12.92 -11.77 2.02
C ALA A 120 12.33 -11.11 3.28
N TYR A 121 11.43 -11.83 3.94
CA TYR A 121 10.86 -11.46 5.22
C TYR A 121 11.62 -12.16 6.35
N HIS A 122 11.85 -11.50 7.48
CA HIS A 122 12.77 -11.99 8.53
C HIS A 122 12.39 -13.36 9.15
N ASN A 123 11.11 -13.74 9.08
CA ASN A 123 10.62 -15.03 9.57
C ASN A 123 10.25 -16.01 8.45
N CYS A 124 10.68 -15.78 7.20
CA CYS A 124 10.39 -16.69 6.09
C CYS A 124 11.35 -17.89 6.07
N LEU A 125 10.86 -19.02 5.61
CA LEU A 125 11.64 -20.26 5.43
C LEU A 125 12.43 -20.24 4.13
N THR A 126 11.92 -19.55 3.11
CA THR A 126 12.57 -19.31 1.83
C THR A 126 11.99 -18.07 1.17
N CYS A 127 12.73 -17.47 0.24
CA CYS A 127 12.29 -16.38 -0.60
C CYS A 127 12.33 -16.76 -2.07
N VAL A 128 11.22 -16.63 -2.78
CA VAL A 128 11.15 -16.79 -4.24
C VAL A 128 11.25 -15.42 -4.87
N SER A 129 12.27 -15.18 -5.67
CA SER A 129 12.49 -13.86 -6.29
C SER A 129 13.21 -13.96 -7.62
N VAL A 130 13.02 -12.95 -8.45
CA VAL A 130 13.92 -12.68 -9.59
C VAL A 130 15.19 -12.02 -9.06
N ASP A 131 16.34 -12.26 -9.69
CA ASP A 131 17.55 -11.49 -9.39
C ASP A 131 17.39 -10.06 -9.93
N ASN A 132 16.91 -9.17 -9.07
CA ASN A 132 16.60 -7.79 -9.42
C ASN A 132 17.85 -6.99 -9.82
N TYR A 133 19.00 -7.26 -9.20
CA TYR A 133 20.25 -6.59 -9.55
C TYR A 133 20.75 -7.05 -10.93
N GLN A 134 20.81 -8.35 -11.16
CA GLN A 134 21.27 -8.90 -12.44
C GLN A 134 20.32 -8.54 -13.58
N GLY A 135 19.01 -8.52 -13.33
CA GLY A 135 18.02 -8.04 -14.31
C GLY A 135 18.23 -6.57 -14.68
N GLY A 136 18.44 -5.73 -13.68
CA GLY A 136 18.82 -4.32 -13.90
C GLY A 136 20.11 -4.18 -14.67
N PHE A 137 21.15 -4.93 -14.27
CA PHE A 137 22.47 -4.92 -14.89
C PHE A 137 22.41 -5.29 -16.39
N ALA A 138 21.68 -6.35 -16.73
CA ALA A 138 21.48 -6.76 -18.12
C ALA A 138 20.74 -5.69 -18.96
N LEU A 139 19.73 -5.02 -18.39
CA LEU A 139 19.06 -3.88 -19.05
C LEU A 139 20.01 -2.68 -19.20
N GLY A 140 20.87 -2.42 -18.20
CA GLY A 140 21.89 -1.37 -18.27
C GLY A 140 22.92 -1.61 -19.36
N GLN A 141 23.44 -2.84 -19.49
CA GLN A 141 24.32 -3.22 -20.60
C GLN A 141 23.63 -3.01 -21.95
N TRP A 142 22.39 -3.48 -22.11
CA TRP A 142 21.61 -3.27 -23.32
C TRP A 142 21.44 -1.77 -23.63
N ALA A 143 21.16 -0.95 -22.61
CA ALA A 143 21.01 0.50 -22.75
C ALA A 143 22.32 1.17 -23.22
N GLY A 144 23.44 0.70 -22.69
CA GLY A 144 24.77 1.17 -23.11
C GLY A 144 25.08 0.84 -24.58
N GLU A 145 24.82 -0.39 -25.02
CA GLU A 145 24.97 -0.81 -26.42
C GLU A 145 24.02 0.01 -27.35
N TYR A 146 22.80 0.24 -26.89
CA TYR A 146 21.84 1.09 -27.61
C TYR A 146 22.34 2.54 -27.71
N ALA A 147 22.87 3.12 -26.63
CA ALA A 147 23.42 4.47 -26.62
C ALA A 147 24.65 4.61 -27.54
N LEU A 148 25.52 3.60 -27.59
CA LEU A 148 26.66 3.58 -28.51
C LEU A 148 26.21 3.65 -29.98
N THR A 149 25.13 2.95 -30.32
CA THR A 149 24.64 2.84 -31.69
C THR A 149 23.73 3.99 -32.13
N HIS A 150 22.94 4.56 -31.23
CA HIS A 150 21.89 5.55 -31.55
C HIS A 150 22.17 6.95 -30.99
N PHE A 151 22.90 7.06 -29.87
CA PHE A 151 23.12 8.32 -29.15
C PHE A 151 24.60 8.73 -29.11
N ALA A 152 25.43 8.19 -30.01
CA ALA A 152 26.88 8.44 -30.08
C ALA A 152 27.60 8.20 -28.72
N GLY A 153 27.16 7.21 -27.96
CA GLY A 153 27.71 6.85 -26.64
C GLY A 153 27.33 7.79 -25.50
N LYS A 154 26.40 8.72 -25.72
CA LYS A 154 25.90 9.60 -24.67
C LYS A 154 24.70 8.98 -23.96
N ALA A 155 24.66 9.08 -22.63
CA ALA A 155 23.53 8.65 -21.82
C ALA A 155 23.20 9.73 -20.79
N LYS A 156 21.96 10.23 -20.86
CA LYS A 156 21.34 11.13 -19.91
C LYS A 156 20.09 10.45 -19.39
N VAL A 157 20.16 9.94 -18.17
CA VAL A 157 19.22 8.97 -17.63
C VAL A 157 18.19 9.62 -16.72
N LEU A 158 16.93 9.33 -16.97
CA LEU A 158 15.84 9.47 -16.00
C LEU A 158 15.51 8.10 -15.43
N ASP A 159 15.78 7.88 -14.14
CA ASP A 159 15.49 6.67 -13.40
C ASP A 159 14.18 6.85 -12.60
N LEU A 160 13.14 6.16 -13.01
CA LEU A 160 11.82 6.14 -12.36
C LEU A 160 11.76 4.99 -11.35
N THR A 161 12.29 5.23 -10.16
CA THR A 161 12.53 4.23 -9.11
C THR A 161 11.47 4.24 -8.01
N TYR A 162 11.65 3.35 -7.02
CA TYR A 162 10.89 3.31 -5.76
C TYR A 162 11.84 2.87 -4.63
N HIS A 163 11.54 3.27 -3.38
CA HIS A 163 12.43 3.00 -2.24
C HIS A 163 12.09 1.67 -1.54
N LEU A 164 12.21 0.57 -2.27
CA LEU A 164 12.15 -0.78 -1.73
C LEU A 164 13.43 -1.56 -2.13
N PRO A 165 13.88 -2.52 -1.33
CA PRO A 165 15.15 -3.23 -1.58
C PRO A 165 15.27 -3.84 -2.99
N ASN A 166 14.18 -4.43 -3.49
CA ASN A 166 14.13 -5.02 -4.83
C ASN A 166 14.20 -3.97 -5.94
N THR A 167 13.50 -2.85 -5.78
CA THR A 167 13.46 -1.77 -6.80
C THR A 167 14.74 -0.95 -6.79
N GLU A 168 15.33 -0.69 -5.64
CA GLU A 168 16.66 -0.07 -5.53
C GLU A 168 17.75 -0.96 -6.16
N ALA A 169 17.65 -2.30 -6.00
CA ALA A 169 18.55 -3.23 -6.66
C ALA A 169 18.42 -3.16 -8.20
N ARG A 170 17.20 -2.98 -8.75
CA ARG A 170 16.96 -2.78 -10.19
C ARG A 170 17.68 -1.54 -10.71
N SER A 171 17.47 -0.39 -10.07
CA SER A 171 18.09 0.89 -10.45
C SER A 171 19.61 0.85 -10.33
N ARG A 172 20.14 0.31 -9.22
CA ARG A 172 21.58 0.16 -9.05
C ARG A 172 22.18 -0.74 -10.11
N GLY A 173 21.60 -1.93 -10.33
CA GLY A 173 22.05 -2.85 -11.38
C GLY A 173 22.04 -2.18 -12.76
N PHE A 174 20.99 -1.44 -13.09
CA PHE A 174 20.87 -0.72 -14.37
C PHE A 174 22.02 0.29 -14.55
N LEU A 175 22.29 1.11 -13.55
CA LEU A 175 23.35 2.11 -13.62
C LEU A 175 24.74 1.46 -13.70
N ASP A 176 24.98 0.37 -12.96
CA ASP A 176 26.25 -0.37 -13.01
C ASP A 176 26.46 -1.04 -14.37
N GLY A 177 25.42 -1.67 -14.94
CA GLY A 177 25.50 -2.29 -16.26
C GLY A 177 25.67 -1.26 -17.39
N LEU A 178 25.05 -0.11 -17.27
CA LEU A 178 25.24 1.01 -18.19
C LEU A 178 26.70 1.52 -18.13
N ALA A 179 27.22 1.70 -16.91
CA ALA A 179 28.59 2.20 -16.69
C ALA A 179 29.66 1.20 -17.15
N GLU A 180 29.38 -0.10 -17.22
CA GLU A 180 30.29 -1.08 -17.78
C GLU A 180 30.44 -0.95 -19.31
N THR A 181 29.39 -0.52 -19.99
CA THR A 181 29.34 -0.43 -21.46
C THR A 181 29.79 0.92 -21.98
N ILE A 182 29.42 2.00 -21.30
CA ILE A 182 29.83 3.37 -21.60
C ILE A 182 30.52 3.99 -20.40
N SER A 183 31.49 4.89 -20.62
CA SER A 183 32.41 5.40 -19.57
C SER A 183 31.76 6.09 -18.36
N SER A 184 30.49 6.33 -18.37
CA SER A 184 29.54 6.79 -17.34
C SER A 184 28.40 7.59 -17.96
N PRO A 185 27.18 7.58 -17.44
CA PRO A 185 26.16 8.51 -17.87
C PRO A 185 26.60 9.97 -17.62
N GLU A 186 26.25 10.87 -18.52
CA GLU A 186 26.57 12.31 -18.38
C GLU A 186 25.86 12.88 -17.14
N PHE A 187 24.63 12.45 -16.88
CA PHE A 187 23.91 12.67 -15.62
C PHE A 187 22.81 11.63 -15.42
N THR A 188 22.36 11.51 -14.17
CA THR A 188 21.22 10.68 -13.79
C THR A 188 20.30 11.46 -12.86
N ILE A 189 19.01 11.45 -13.15
CA ILE A 189 17.95 11.98 -12.29
C ILE A 189 17.12 10.81 -11.81
N SER A 190 17.04 10.57 -10.50
CA SER A 190 16.18 9.53 -9.93
C SER A 190 14.95 10.16 -9.30
N LEU A 191 13.76 9.71 -9.71
CA LEU A 191 12.46 10.17 -9.24
C LEU A 191 11.62 8.99 -8.77
N ASN A 192 10.77 9.24 -7.76
CA ASN A 192 9.90 8.21 -7.19
C ASN A 192 8.42 8.45 -7.54
N PRO A 193 7.89 7.84 -8.60
CA PRO A 193 6.48 7.93 -8.98
C PRO A 193 5.57 7.00 -8.17
N GLN A 194 6.06 6.36 -7.10
CA GLN A 194 5.29 5.47 -6.23
C GLN A 194 4.57 4.32 -6.96
N SER A 195 5.15 3.84 -8.08
CA SER A 195 4.53 2.86 -8.98
C SER A 195 3.12 3.26 -9.44
N ARG A 196 2.89 4.55 -9.62
CA ARG A 196 1.62 5.14 -10.08
C ARG A 196 1.79 5.75 -11.46
N PHE A 197 0.86 5.43 -12.35
CA PHE A 197 0.83 5.94 -13.71
C PHE A 197 0.80 7.47 -13.76
N ASP A 198 -0.11 8.12 -13.03
CA ASP A 198 -0.31 9.56 -13.02
C ASP A 198 0.92 10.33 -12.51
N LEU A 199 1.58 9.83 -11.47
CA LEU A 199 2.82 10.41 -10.96
C LEU A 199 3.99 10.17 -11.92
N SER A 200 4.10 8.98 -12.51
CA SER A 200 5.14 8.69 -13.50
C SER A 200 5.00 9.59 -14.72
N TYR A 201 3.78 9.76 -15.23
CA TYR A 201 3.48 10.68 -16.32
C TYR A 201 3.91 12.12 -15.98
N GLN A 202 3.46 12.64 -14.82
CA GLN A 202 3.74 14.02 -14.42
C GLN A 202 5.23 14.26 -14.19
N LEU A 203 5.90 13.40 -13.43
CA LEU A 203 7.33 13.54 -13.13
C LEU A 203 8.20 13.40 -14.38
N THR A 204 7.85 12.52 -15.30
CA THR A 204 8.55 12.39 -16.58
C THR A 204 8.37 13.64 -17.42
N ARG A 205 7.15 14.15 -17.49
CA ARG A 205 6.86 15.39 -18.23
C ARG A 205 7.67 16.56 -17.68
N ASP A 206 7.63 16.78 -16.36
CA ASP A 206 8.37 17.86 -15.69
C ASP A 206 9.89 17.72 -15.92
N ALA A 207 10.41 16.49 -15.85
CA ALA A 207 11.83 16.24 -16.10
C ALA A 207 12.24 16.56 -17.54
N LEU A 208 11.44 16.18 -18.53
CA LEU A 208 11.69 16.43 -19.96
C LEU A 208 11.52 17.90 -20.33
N GLU A 209 10.59 18.64 -19.70
CA GLU A 209 10.45 20.09 -19.90
C GLU A 209 11.68 20.87 -19.40
N VAL A 210 12.33 20.41 -18.32
CA VAL A 210 13.52 21.04 -17.75
C VAL A 210 14.81 20.56 -18.43
N ASN A 211 14.89 19.27 -18.78
CA ASN A 211 16.08 18.64 -19.36
C ASN A 211 15.69 17.94 -20.68
N GLN A 212 15.60 18.72 -21.73
CA GLN A 212 15.17 18.24 -23.07
C GLN A 212 16.13 17.25 -23.72
N ASP A 213 17.30 17.07 -23.17
CA ASP A 213 18.35 16.18 -23.67
C ASP A 213 18.42 14.82 -22.93
N ILE A 214 17.45 14.51 -22.05
CA ILE A 214 17.24 13.15 -21.52
C ILE A 214 16.95 12.22 -22.69
N ASN A 215 17.74 11.15 -22.82
CA ASN A 215 17.62 10.22 -23.94
C ASN A 215 17.39 8.77 -23.49
N ILE A 216 17.53 8.46 -22.20
CA ILE A 216 17.20 7.16 -21.63
C ILE A 216 16.26 7.34 -20.44
N ILE A 217 15.13 6.65 -20.46
CA ILE A 217 14.23 6.53 -19.31
C ILE A 217 14.22 5.08 -18.87
N PHE A 218 14.72 4.82 -17.68
CA PHE A 218 14.61 3.53 -17.03
C PHE A 218 13.44 3.52 -16.06
N ALA A 219 12.53 2.57 -16.22
CA ALA A 219 11.35 2.40 -15.38
C ALA A 219 11.38 1.04 -14.69
N ILE A 220 11.28 1.04 -13.38
CA ILE A 220 11.38 -0.18 -12.54
C ILE A 220 10.18 -1.14 -12.67
N ASN A 221 9.12 -0.74 -13.36
CA ASN A 221 7.94 -1.58 -13.66
C ASN A 221 7.13 -1.03 -14.85
N ASP A 222 6.17 -1.82 -15.31
CA ASP A 222 5.27 -1.51 -16.43
C ASP A 222 4.48 -0.22 -16.23
N THR A 223 3.98 0.02 -15.02
CA THR A 223 3.17 1.21 -14.69
C THR A 223 3.96 2.49 -14.88
N ASN A 224 5.23 2.49 -14.40
CA ASN A 224 6.12 3.64 -14.56
C ASN A 224 6.53 3.82 -16.03
N ALA A 225 6.84 2.73 -16.74
CA ALA A 225 7.16 2.77 -18.15
C ALA A 225 6.01 3.35 -18.98
N TRP A 226 4.78 2.94 -18.69
CA TRP A 226 3.60 3.42 -19.39
C TRP A 226 3.38 4.93 -19.17
N GLY A 227 3.52 5.42 -17.93
CA GLY A 227 3.45 6.86 -17.63
C GLY A 227 4.49 7.67 -18.39
N ALA A 228 5.74 7.18 -18.43
CA ALA A 228 6.82 7.81 -19.18
C ALA A 228 6.55 7.85 -20.69
N ILE A 229 6.08 6.75 -21.28
CA ILE A 229 5.75 6.67 -22.69
C ILE A 229 4.64 7.68 -23.05
N GLN A 230 3.60 7.81 -22.22
CA GLN A 230 2.54 8.79 -22.47
C GLN A 230 3.05 10.24 -22.37
N ALA A 231 3.93 10.54 -21.43
CA ALA A 231 4.57 11.85 -21.34
C ALA A 231 5.38 12.18 -22.61
N CYS A 232 6.17 11.24 -23.12
CA CYS A 232 6.91 11.39 -24.36
C CYS A 232 5.99 11.64 -25.56
N LYS A 233 4.87 10.90 -25.66
CA LYS A 233 3.87 11.06 -26.72
C LYS A 233 3.22 12.44 -26.70
N ASP A 234 2.79 12.89 -25.52
CA ASP A 234 2.10 14.18 -25.36
C ASP A 234 3.03 15.37 -25.60
N LEU A 235 4.30 15.27 -25.21
CA LEU A 235 5.35 16.26 -25.51
C LEU A 235 5.86 16.16 -26.93
N LYS A 236 5.48 15.13 -27.69
CA LYS A 236 5.94 14.86 -29.07
C LYS A 236 7.46 14.76 -29.16
N VAL A 237 8.08 14.14 -28.17
CA VAL A 237 9.52 13.86 -28.21
C VAL A 237 9.81 12.94 -29.38
N ASP A 238 10.89 13.20 -30.12
CA ASP A 238 11.28 12.33 -31.24
C ASP A 238 11.65 10.92 -30.71
N PRO A 239 10.98 9.84 -31.16
CA PRO A 239 11.30 8.48 -30.71
C PRO A 239 12.72 7.99 -31.08
N ASP A 240 13.39 8.68 -31.98
CA ASP A 240 14.79 8.37 -32.35
C ASP A 240 15.79 9.07 -31.39
N GLU A 241 15.34 10.05 -30.61
CA GLU A 241 16.16 10.77 -29.64
C GLU A 241 16.02 10.25 -28.19
N ILE A 242 15.04 9.37 -27.92
CA ILE A 242 14.77 8.83 -26.57
C ILE A 242 14.37 7.36 -26.58
N VAL A 243 14.77 6.62 -25.55
CA VAL A 243 14.34 5.25 -25.35
C VAL A 243 13.76 5.07 -23.95
N VAL A 244 12.62 4.37 -23.84
CA VAL A 244 12.05 3.91 -22.57
C VAL A 244 12.35 2.44 -22.41
N ILE A 245 12.89 2.07 -21.25
CA ILE A 245 13.30 0.72 -20.86
C ILE A 245 12.45 0.30 -19.66
N SER A 246 11.75 -0.83 -19.76
CA SER A 246 10.88 -1.32 -18.70
C SER A 246 11.50 -2.52 -17.96
N PHE A 247 11.62 -2.42 -16.63
CA PHE A 247 11.83 -3.59 -15.80
C PHE A 247 10.48 -4.22 -15.46
N GLY A 248 9.87 -4.85 -16.43
CA GLY A 248 8.55 -5.48 -16.39
C GLY A 248 8.00 -5.66 -17.80
N LEU A 249 7.30 -6.77 -18.02
CA LEU A 249 6.59 -7.10 -19.24
C LEU A 249 5.37 -7.98 -18.90
N GLU A 250 4.70 -7.65 -17.81
CA GLU A 250 3.58 -8.44 -17.30
C GLU A 250 2.28 -8.07 -17.99
N GLY A 251 2.08 -6.78 -18.27
CA GLY A 251 0.84 -6.25 -18.86
C GLY A 251 0.78 -6.28 -20.38
N ASP A 252 -0.44 -6.26 -20.90
CA ASP A 252 -0.69 -6.16 -22.34
C ASP A 252 -0.22 -4.83 -22.92
N THR A 253 -0.24 -3.77 -22.11
CA THR A 253 0.09 -2.41 -22.52
C THR A 253 1.54 -2.29 -22.99
N ILE A 254 2.50 -2.76 -22.18
CA ILE A 254 3.93 -2.72 -22.53
C ILE A 254 4.25 -3.73 -23.64
N LYS A 255 3.60 -4.90 -23.67
CA LYS A 255 3.74 -5.85 -24.81
C LYS A 255 3.28 -5.25 -26.14
N ASN A 256 2.15 -4.53 -26.12
CA ASN A 256 1.66 -3.81 -27.32
C ASN A 256 2.61 -2.67 -27.71
N GLU A 257 3.09 -1.88 -26.75
CA GLU A 257 4.05 -0.80 -27.01
C GLU A 257 5.38 -1.36 -27.55
N LEU A 258 5.87 -2.46 -27.01
CA LEU A 258 7.08 -3.12 -27.51
C LEU A 258 6.91 -3.63 -28.95
N LYS A 259 5.70 -4.14 -29.29
CA LYS A 259 5.40 -4.65 -30.63
C LYS A 259 5.18 -3.54 -31.67
N GLU A 260 4.39 -2.54 -31.33
CA GLU A 260 3.84 -1.57 -32.28
C GLU A 260 4.30 -0.14 -32.02
N GLY A 261 4.71 0.13 -30.75
CA GLY A 261 5.13 1.45 -30.31
C GLY A 261 6.52 1.86 -30.78
N GLN A 262 6.88 3.08 -30.43
CA GLN A 262 8.12 3.69 -30.88
C GLN A 262 9.11 3.96 -29.75
N TYR A 263 8.64 4.14 -28.50
CA TYR A 263 9.48 4.54 -27.38
C TYR A 263 10.08 3.36 -26.60
N CYS A 264 9.30 2.30 -26.35
CA CYS A 264 9.81 1.12 -25.66
C CYS A 264 10.51 0.19 -26.65
N LYS A 265 11.82 -0.06 -26.44
CA LYS A 265 12.62 -0.91 -27.32
C LYS A 265 13.01 -2.24 -26.67
N VAL A 266 13.04 -2.29 -25.34
CA VAL A 266 13.34 -3.47 -24.55
C VAL A 266 12.54 -3.45 -23.24
N ALA A 267 12.13 -4.62 -22.80
CA ALA A 267 11.53 -4.85 -21.49
C ALA A 267 12.08 -6.15 -20.89
N LEU A 268 12.15 -6.22 -19.56
CA LEU A 268 12.54 -7.43 -18.85
C LEU A 268 11.29 -8.21 -18.43
N ALA A 269 11.14 -9.43 -18.93
CA ALA A 269 10.06 -10.34 -18.51
C ALA A 269 10.49 -11.13 -17.27
N MET A 270 9.68 -11.04 -16.20
CA MET A 270 9.89 -11.78 -14.94
C MET A 270 9.07 -13.08 -14.86
N PHE A 271 8.15 -13.29 -15.78
CA PHE A 271 7.30 -14.49 -15.89
C PHE A 271 6.52 -14.83 -14.62
N PRO A 272 5.41 -14.13 -14.32
CA PRO A 272 4.59 -14.39 -13.13
C PRO A 272 4.09 -15.85 -13.07
N GLU A 273 3.99 -16.54 -14.21
CA GLU A 273 3.66 -17.96 -14.30
C GLU A 273 4.73 -18.83 -13.66
N ILE A 274 6.02 -18.52 -13.90
CA ILE A 274 7.16 -19.26 -13.31
C ILE A 274 7.26 -18.95 -11.82
N VAL A 275 7.20 -17.68 -11.46
CA VAL A 275 7.25 -17.25 -10.06
C VAL A 275 6.09 -17.87 -9.28
N GLY A 276 4.87 -17.80 -9.80
CA GLY A 276 3.67 -18.36 -9.16
C GLY A 276 3.74 -19.86 -8.95
N GLN A 277 4.16 -20.61 -9.97
CA GLN A 277 4.40 -22.05 -9.85
C GLN A 277 5.46 -22.34 -8.79
N THR A 278 6.60 -21.64 -8.83
CA THR A 278 7.70 -21.82 -7.87
C THR A 278 7.25 -21.57 -6.42
N CYS A 279 6.44 -20.53 -6.19
CA CYS A 279 5.87 -20.25 -4.87
C CYS A 279 4.96 -21.38 -4.38
N ILE A 280 4.10 -21.92 -5.23
CA ILE A 280 3.21 -23.05 -4.86
C ILE A 280 4.03 -24.31 -4.58
N ASP A 281 5.02 -24.61 -5.41
CA ASP A 281 5.90 -25.78 -5.21
C ASP A 281 6.71 -25.65 -3.91
N ALA A 282 7.25 -24.46 -3.63
CA ALA A 282 7.91 -24.19 -2.36
C ALA A 282 6.96 -24.37 -1.17
N ALA A 283 5.69 -23.91 -1.28
CA ALA A 283 4.69 -24.10 -0.24
C ALA A 283 4.38 -25.58 0.03
N VAL A 284 4.28 -26.39 -1.02
CA VAL A 284 4.10 -27.85 -0.90
C VAL A 284 5.30 -28.50 -0.21
N LEU A 285 6.53 -28.11 -0.54
CA LEU A 285 7.74 -28.66 0.08
C LEU A 285 7.88 -28.24 1.54
N VAL A 286 7.58 -26.99 1.87
CA VAL A 286 7.51 -26.49 3.26
C VAL A 286 6.46 -27.24 4.07
N TYR A 287 5.27 -27.48 3.51
CA TYR A 287 4.22 -28.27 4.16
C TYR A 287 4.67 -29.71 4.48
N ARG A 288 5.56 -30.25 3.66
CA ARG A 288 6.19 -31.56 3.85
C ARG A 288 7.39 -31.52 4.80
N ALA A 289 7.67 -30.39 5.44
CA ALA A 289 8.84 -30.15 6.27
C ALA A 289 10.18 -30.49 5.56
N GLN A 290 10.26 -30.23 4.26
CA GLN A 290 11.50 -30.38 3.49
C GLN A 290 12.33 -29.11 3.58
N ASP A 291 13.65 -29.28 3.72
CA ASP A 291 14.58 -28.15 3.71
C ASP A 291 14.64 -27.51 2.31
N LEU A 292 14.55 -26.20 2.27
CA LEU A 292 14.68 -25.38 1.07
C LEU A 292 15.88 -24.43 1.20
N PRO A 293 16.50 -24.03 0.08
CA PRO A 293 17.48 -22.96 0.12
C PRO A 293 16.81 -21.66 0.58
N ASN A 294 17.57 -20.80 1.25
CA ASN A 294 17.06 -19.51 1.73
C ASN A 294 16.50 -18.64 0.60
N ASN A 295 16.97 -18.85 -0.63
CA ASN A 295 16.56 -18.10 -1.81
C ASN A 295 16.37 -19.03 -3.01
N ILE A 296 15.25 -18.92 -3.70
CA ILE A 296 14.95 -19.61 -4.95
C ILE A 296 14.83 -18.54 -6.03
N VAL A 297 15.85 -18.49 -6.89
CA VAL A 297 15.90 -17.48 -7.96
C VAL A 297 15.15 -18.02 -9.18
N THR A 298 14.19 -17.24 -9.67
CA THR A 298 13.47 -17.51 -10.91
C THR A 298 14.13 -16.78 -12.08
N PRO A 299 14.08 -17.36 -13.29
CA PRO A 299 14.70 -16.75 -14.45
C PRO A 299 13.96 -15.50 -14.93
N PHE A 300 14.68 -14.68 -15.69
CA PHE A 300 14.15 -13.55 -16.44
C PHE A 300 14.67 -13.57 -17.89
N ALA A 301 14.07 -12.77 -18.76
CA ALA A 301 14.57 -12.56 -20.11
C ALA A 301 14.42 -11.11 -20.55
N LEU A 302 15.42 -10.61 -21.31
CA LEU A 302 15.27 -9.35 -22.04
C LEU A 302 14.48 -9.62 -23.32
N VAL A 303 13.40 -8.90 -23.48
CA VAL A 303 12.49 -9.05 -24.61
C VAL A 303 12.49 -7.76 -25.43
N THR A 304 12.82 -7.88 -26.70
CA THR A 304 12.73 -6.81 -27.70
C THR A 304 11.55 -7.09 -28.64
N ARG A 305 11.30 -6.17 -29.56
CA ARG A 305 10.28 -6.35 -30.61
C ARG A 305 10.48 -7.65 -31.40
N GLU A 306 11.74 -7.98 -31.72
CA GLU A 306 12.12 -9.14 -32.53
C GLU A 306 11.92 -10.46 -31.77
N SER A 307 12.15 -10.43 -30.44
CA SER A 307 12.05 -11.62 -29.60
C SER A 307 10.67 -11.81 -28.96
N LEU A 308 9.82 -10.78 -28.92
CA LEU A 308 8.52 -10.81 -28.24
C LEU A 308 7.68 -12.02 -28.62
N ASN A 309 7.57 -12.30 -29.92
CA ASN A 309 6.77 -13.42 -30.42
C ASN A 309 7.39 -14.81 -30.11
N LYS A 310 8.60 -14.89 -29.58
CA LYS A 310 9.18 -16.13 -29.06
C LYS A 310 8.67 -16.46 -27.67
N PHE A 311 8.48 -15.43 -26.84
CA PHE A 311 8.03 -15.58 -25.45
C PHE A 311 6.51 -15.50 -25.31
N TYR A 312 5.84 -14.68 -26.11
CA TYR A 312 4.41 -14.41 -25.99
C TYR A 312 3.70 -14.47 -27.34
N ILE A 313 2.48 -15.01 -27.36
CA ILE A 313 1.59 -15.02 -28.53
C ILE A 313 0.34 -14.18 -28.24
N LYS A 314 0.00 -13.28 -29.16
CA LYS A 314 -1.21 -12.45 -29.03
C LYS A 314 -2.43 -13.24 -29.48
N LYS A 315 -3.37 -13.47 -28.54
CA LYS A 315 -4.68 -14.07 -28.81
C LYS A 315 -5.80 -13.03 -28.66
N GLN A 316 -7.05 -13.44 -28.89
CA GLN A 316 -8.20 -12.55 -28.71
C GLN A 316 -8.40 -12.13 -27.23
N THR A 317 -7.95 -12.94 -26.29
CA THR A 317 -8.05 -12.74 -24.84
C THR A 317 -6.91 -11.91 -24.27
N GLY A 318 -5.85 -11.62 -25.03
CA GLY A 318 -4.64 -10.95 -24.59
C GLY A 318 -3.37 -11.69 -25.01
N TRP A 319 -2.24 -11.36 -24.39
CA TRP A 319 -0.97 -12.04 -24.63
C TRP A 319 -0.84 -13.25 -23.74
N GLU A 320 -0.50 -14.40 -24.31
CA GLU A 320 -0.25 -15.65 -23.61
C GLU A 320 1.19 -16.09 -23.73
N LEU A 321 1.75 -16.64 -22.65
CA LEU A 321 3.12 -17.16 -22.60
C LEU A 321 3.27 -18.38 -23.52
N GLN A 322 4.34 -18.41 -24.30
CA GLN A 322 4.74 -19.58 -25.10
C GLN A 322 5.58 -20.54 -24.26
N TRP A 323 4.90 -21.36 -23.48
CA TRP A 323 5.49 -22.20 -22.46
C TRP A 323 6.58 -23.15 -22.99
N ASP A 324 6.38 -23.75 -24.15
CA ASP A 324 7.33 -24.68 -24.77
C ASP A 324 8.67 -23.98 -25.09
N HIS A 325 8.62 -22.72 -25.53
CA HIS A 325 9.82 -21.94 -25.80
C HIS A 325 10.53 -21.54 -24.51
N VAL A 326 9.77 -21.02 -23.55
CA VAL A 326 10.29 -20.56 -22.26
C VAL A 326 10.97 -21.69 -21.50
N SER A 327 10.34 -22.87 -21.43
CA SER A 327 10.90 -24.04 -20.73
C SER A 327 12.17 -24.62 -21.39
N GLN A 328 12.39 -24.36 -22.68
CA GLN A 328 13.60 -24.78 -23.40
C GLN A 328 14.76 -23.78 -23.33
N GLN A 329 14.45 -22.49 -23.12
CA GLN A 329 15.43 -21.41 -23.18
C GLN A 329 15.90 -20.93 -21.81
N LEU A 330 15.10 -21.17 -20.77
CA LEU A 330 15.36 -20.67 -19.43
C LEU A 330 15.64 -21.82 -18.46
N ASP A 331 16.60 -21.61 -17.56
CA ASP A 331 16.88 -22.52 -16.46
C ASP A 331 15.76 -22.43 -15.42
N LEU A 332 14.84 -23.40 -15.46
CA LEU A 332 13.72 -23.47 -14.55
C LEU A 332 14.16 -23.94 -13.14
N PRO A 333 13.49 -23.50 -12.08
CA PRO A 333 13.86 -23.88 -10.71
C PRO A 333 13.84 -25.40 -10.49
N ALA A 334 14.92 -25.95 -9.94
CA ALA A 334 15.09 -27.40 -9.72
C ALA A 334 14.01 -28.01 -8.79
N ILE A 335 13.36 -27.19 -7.94
CA ILE A 335 12.30 -27.66 -7.04
C ILE A 335 11.06 -28.20 -7.78
N TRP A 336 10.87 -27.83 -9.05
CA TRP A 336 9.71 -28.26 -9.84
C TRP A 336 9.66 -29.78 -10.07
N GLU A 337 10.83 -30.44 -10.14
CA GLU A 337 10.89 -31.89 -10.30
C GLU A 337 10.44 -32.65 -9.04
N SER A 338 10.51 -32.01 -7.87
CA SER A 338 10.29 -32.67 -6.58
C SER A 338 8.93 -32.41 -5.95
N ALA A 339 8.28 -31.28 -6.26
CA ALA A 339 7.10 -30.83 -5.49
C ALA A 339 5.81 -31.61 -5.79
N LEU A 340 5.45 -31.81 -7.06
CA LEU A 340 4.19 -32.46 -7.46
C LEU A 340 4.36 -33.83 -8.13
N SER A 341 5.58 -34.33 -8.25
CA SER A 341 5.90 -35.56 -8.98
C SER A 341 5.49 -36.86 -8.27
N SER A 342 5.16 -36.83 -6.96
CA SER A 342 4.70 -38.02 -6.22
C SER A 342 3.27 -37.84 -5.73
N ALA A 343 2.35 -38.54 -6.35
CA ALA A 343 0.90 -38.55 -6.02
C ALA A 343 0.58 -39.08 -4.59
N GLU A 344 1.56 -39.66 -3.89
CA GLU A 344 1.38 -40.28 -2.58
C GLU A 344 1.80 -39.38 -1.39
N LEU A 345 2.50 -38.26 -1.65
CA LEU A 345 2.96 -37.38 -0.57
C LEU A 345 1.89 -36.33 -0.22
N PRO A 346 1.77 -35.95 1.06
CA PRO A 346 0.76 -34.98 1.50
C PRO A 346 0.97 -33.61 0.83
N ILE A 347 -0.14 -32.98 0.46
CA ILE A 347 -0.19 -31.62 -0.07
C ILE A 347 -1.11 -30.76 0.82
N PRO A 348 -0.89 -29.45 0.93
CA PRO A 348 -1.80 -28.60 1.70
C PRO A 348 -3.17 -28.51 1.02
N ASP A 349 -4.23 -28.50 1.81
CA ASP A 349 -5.60 -28.28 1.29
C ASP A 349 -5.79 -26.81 0.86
N CYS A 350 -5.12 -25.89 1.57
CA CYS A 350 -5.22 -24.46 1.35
C CYS A 350 -3.89 -23.74 1.58
N ILE A 351 -3.54 -22.83 0.69
CA ILE A 351 -2.40 -21.90 0.81
C ILE A 351 -2.96 -20.48 0.89
N GLY A 352 -2.52 -19.73 1.91
CA GLY A 352 -2.81 -18.31 2.04
C GLY A 352 -1.84 -17.45 1.23
N ILE A 353 -2.33 -16.38 0.61
CA ILE A 353 -1.50 -15.39 -0.07
C ILE A 353 -1.79 -14.02 0.54
N LEU A 354 -0.79 -13.39 1.14
CA LEU A 354 -0.87 -12.05 1.69
C LEU A 354 -0.18 -11.06 0.75
N ILE A 355 -0.94 -10.10 0.22
CA ILE A 355 -0.46 -9.15 -0.80
C ILE A 355 -0.82 -7.72 -0.39
N PRO A 356 0.16 -6.77 -0.32
CA PRO A 356 -0.11 -5.39 0.04
C PRO A 356 -0.73 -4.55 -1.09
N PHE A 357 -0.55 -4.98 -2.37
CA PHE A 357 -0.99 -4.23 -3.54
C PHE A 357 -1.76 -5.11 -4.53
N PRO A 358 -2.92 -5.70 -4.15
CA PRO A 358 -3.61 -6.69 -4.99
C PRO A 358 -4.12 -6.12 -6.33
N ARG A 359 -4.18 -4.79 -6.47
CA ARG A 359 -4.57 -4.12 -7.72
C ARG A 359 -3.40 -3.85 -8.66
N HIS A 360 -2.16 -4.05 -8.23
CA HIS A 360 -0.98 -3.91 -9.09
C HIS A 360 -0.93 -5.06 -10.10
N GLU A 361 -0.65 -4.76 -11.36
CA GLU A 361 -0.71 -5.72 -12.49
C GLU A 361 0.16 -6.97 -12.26
N TRP A 362 1.36 -6.81 -11.71
CA TRP A 362 2.23 -7.92 -11.30
C TRP A 362 1.49 -8.91 -10.38
N TYR A 363 0.89 -8.40 -9.30
CA TYR A 363 0.22 -9.26 -8.31
C TYR A 363 -1.07 -9.88 -8.84
N GLN A 364 -1.80 -9.19 -9.71
CA GLN A 364 -2.96 -9.78 -10.39
C GLN A 364 -2.56 -10.99 -11.24
N ASN A 365 -1.51 -10.83 -12.06
CA ASN A 365 -0.99 -11.91 -12.89
C ASN A 365 -0.39 -13.05 -12.05
N LEU A 366 0.32 -12.72 -10.98
CA LEU A 366 0.88 -13.70 -10.05
C LEU A 366 -0.23 -14.53 -9.36
N ILE A 367 -1.29 -13.89 -8.86
CA ILE A 367 -2.45 -14.58 -8.26
C ILE A 367 -3.14 -15.50 -9.28
N ILE A 368 -3.33 -15.02 -10.52
CA ILE A 368 -3.93 -15.82 -11.60
C ILE A 368 -3.08 -17.06 -11.87
N ALA A 369 -1.76 -16.88 -11.99
CA ALA A 369 -0.83 -17.96 -12.25
C ALA A 369 -0.82 -18.99 -11.10
N MET A 370 -0.74 -18.53 -9.84
CA MET A 370 -0.79 -19.39 -8.65
C MET A 370 -2.09 -20.19 -8.58
N LYS A 371 -3.24 -19.54 -8.77
CA LYS A 371 -4.56 -20.21 -8.77
C LYS A 371 -4.68 -21.23 -9.88
N ALA A 372 -4.26 -20.89 -11.09
CA ALA A 372 -4.29 -21.80 -12.24
C ALA A 372 -3.40 -23.03 -12.02
N TYR A 373 -2.23 -22.85 -11.40
CA TYR A 373 -1.32 -23.96 -11.11
C TYR A 373 -1.82 -24.82 -9.94
N ALA A 374 -2.20 -24.21 -8.81
CA ALA A 374 -2.69 -24.89 -7.61
C ALA A 374 -3.97 -25.72 -7.87
N SER A 375 -4.85 -25.25 -8.79
CA SER A 375 -6.08 -25.95 -9.15
C SER A 375 -5.83 -27.33 -9.77
N LYS A 376 -4.69 -27.53 -10.46
CA LYS A 376 -4.31 -28.84 -11.04
C LYS A 376 -4.13 -29.92 -9.98
N SER A 377 -3.73 -29.51 -8.77
CA SER A 377 -3.54 -30.40 -7.61
C SER A 377 -4.65 -30.27 -6.56
N LYS A 378 -5.75 -29.55 -6.89
CA LYS A 378 -6.89 -29.28 -5.99
C LYS A 378 -6.52 -28.52 -4.71
N ILE A 379 -5.45 -27.73 -4.73
CA ILE A 379 -5.06 -26.85 -3.64
C ILE A 379 -5.89 -25.56 -3.73
N ASN A 380 -6.57 -25.19 -2.65
CA ASN A 380 -7.30 -23.93 -2.55
C ASN A 380 -6.34 -22.77 -2.29
N ILE A 381 -6.67 -21.59 -2.83
CA ILE A 381 -5.90 -20.36 -2.62
C ILE A 381 -6.81 -19.32 -1.96
N GLU A 382 -6.46 -18.89 -0.76
CA GLU A 382 -7.05 -17.74 -0.09
C GLU A 382 -6.14 -16.53 -0.27
N VAL A 383 -6.69 -15.40 -0.77
CA VAL A 383 -5.92 -14.17 -1.01
C VAL A 383 -6.43 -13.07 -0.08
N ILE A 384 -5.53 -12.43 0.64
CA ILE A 384 -5.82 -11.33 1.55
C ILE A 384 -5.05 -10.08 1.13
N ASP A 385 -5.76 -8.97 1.08
CA ASP A 385 -5.19 -7.63 0.96
C ASP A 385 -4.55 -7.25 2.31
N ALA A 386 -3.23 -7.22 2.34
CA ALA A 386 -2.47 -6.94 3.55
C ALA A 386 -2.71 -5.51 4.07
N GLU A 387 -2.86 -4.53 3.18
CA GLU A 387 -3.12 -3.14 3.56
C GLU A 387 -4.52 -2.96 4.15
N GLN A 388 -5.53 -3.61 3.57
CA GLN A 388 -6.89 -3.56 4.10
C GLN A 388 -6.97 -4.30 5.43
N ASN A 389 -6.38 -5.48 5.53
CA ASN A 389 -6.38 -6.26 6.76
C ASN A 389 -5.63 -5.54 7.89
N LEU A 390 -4.48 -4.91 7.59
CA LEU A 390 -3.76 -4.09 8.58
C LEU A 390 -4.61 -2.90 9.08
N LYS A 391 -5.38 -2.26 8.17
CA LYS A 391 -6.30 -1.19 8.58
C LYS A 391 -7.39 -1.72 9.50
N ASP A 392 -8.02 -2.83 9.13
CA ASP A 392 -9.09 -3.45 9.90
C ASP A 392 -8.59 -3.86 11.30
N GLU A 393 -7.39 -4.45 11.38
CA GLU A 393 -6.73 -4.80 12.63
C GLU A 393 -6.42 -3.58 13.50
N LEU A 394 -5.87 -2.51 12.92
CA LEU A 394 -5.61 -1.26 13.64
C LEU A 394 -6.90 -0.58 14.12
N GLU A 395 -7.98 -0.64 13.34
CA GLU A 395 -9.28 -0.13 13.75
C GLU A 395 -9.86 -0.97 14.89
N PHE A 396 -9.75 -2.29 14.83
CA PHE A 396 -10.16 -3.19 15.91
C PHE A 396 -9.40 -2.85 17.21
N ARG A 397 -8.07 -2.73 17.16
CA ARG A 397 -7.25 -2.35 18.34
C ARG A 397 -7.66 -1.01 18.93
N LYS A 398 -7.91 0.00 18.10
CA LYS A 398 -8.39 1.30 18.56
C LYS A 398 -9.74 1.21 19.25
N ARG A 399 -10.64 0.36 18.76
CA ARG A 399 -11.94 0.12 19.40
C ARG A 399 -11.77 -0.53 20.76
N GLU A 400 -10.90 -1.52 20.90
CA GLU A 400 -10.65 -2.20 22.17
C GLU A 400 -9.98 -1.27 23.20
N ILE A 401 -9.03 -0.42 22.77
CA ILE A 401 -8.48 0.65 23.62
C ILE A 401 -9.60 1.59 24.09
N ALA A 402 -10.46 2.01 23.18
CA ALA A 402 -11.58 2.90 23.50
C ALA A 402 -12.62 2.21 24.43
N ARG A 403 -12.93 0.93 24.19
CA ARG A 403 -13.80 0.13 25.06
C ARG A 403 -13.24 0.04 26.47
N ARG A 404 -11.92 -0.21 26.59
CA ARG A 404 -11.25 -0.26 27.89
C ARG A 404 -11.24 1.13 28.55
N ALA A 405 -11.04 2.20 27.77
CA ALA A 405 -11.05 3.57 28.28
C ALA A 405 -12.44 3.99 28.83
N ALA A 406 -13.53 3.53 28.22
CA ALA A 406 -14.88 3.80 28.72
C ALA A 406 -15.11 3.25 30.15
N GLN A 407 -14.41 2.19 30.54
CA GLN A 407 -14.49 1.60 31.90
C GLN A 407 -13.85 2.49 32.98
N GLU A 408 -13.04 3.46 32.59
CA GLU A 408 -12.46 4.45 33.52
C GLU A 408 -13.43 5.61 33.83
N ILE A 409 -14.60 5.68 33.19
CA ILE A 409 -15.58 6.74 33.38
C ILE A 409 -16.61 6.33 34.42
N SER A 410 -16.84 7.19 35.39
CA SER A 410 -17.83 7.00 36.47
C SER A 410 -18.97 8.02 36.36
N PRO A 411 -20.17 7.67 36.82
CA PRO A 411 -21.27 8.65 36.96
C PRO A 411 -20.84 9.87 37.80
N GLY A 412 -21.17 11.05 37.35
CA GLY A 412 -20.78 12.32 37.95
C GLY A 412 -19.47 12.90 37.43
N ASP A 413 -18.71 12.18 36.61
CA ASP A 413 -17.43 12.65 36.05
C ASP A 413 -17.65 13.82 35.05
N VAL A 414 -16.77 14.79 35.14
CA VAL A 414 -16.53 15.80 34.09
C VAL A 414 -15.32 15.36 33.31
N ILE A 415 -15.48 14.98 32.04
CA ILE A 415 -14.40 14.45 31.20
C ILE A 415 -14.10 15.37 30.03
N ILE A 416 -12.83 15.48 29.71
CA ILE A 416 -12.37 16.09 28.43
C ILE A 416 -12.04 14.94 27.48
N ILE A 417 -12.58 15.00 26.26
CA ILE A 417 -12.26 14.06 25.19
C ILE A 417 -11.60 14.84 24.06
N ASP A 418 -10.32 14.56 23.84
CA ASP A 418 -9.51 15.13 22.76
C ASP A 418 -9.88 14.53 21.40
N GLY A 419 -9.64 15.28 20.33
CA GLY A 419 -9.83 14.82 18.95
C GLY A 419 -8.75 13.81 18.52
N GLY A 420 -9.18 12.60 18.18
CA GLY A 420 -8.27 11.56 17.70
C GLY A 420 -8.98 10.33 17.14
N THR A 421 -8.20 9.43 16.53
CA THR A 421 -8.76 8.22 15.91
C THR A 421 -9.24 7.20 16.94
N VAL A 422 -8.60 7.11 18.11
CA VAL A 422 -9.03 6.24 19.21
C VAL A 422 -10.25 6.82 19.92
N THR A 423 -10.21 8.11 20.26
CA THR A 423 -11.30 8.79 20.97
C THR A 423 -12.59 8.88 20.15
N LYS A 424 -12.50 8.80 18.81
CA LYS A 424 -13.69 8.63 17.96
C LYS A 424 -14.49 7.39 18.34
N TYR A 425 -13.82 6.27 18.64
CA TYR A 425 -14.50 5.03 19.03
C TYR A 425 -15.00 5.07 20.47
N LEU A 426 -14.42 5.91 21.35
CA LEU A 426 -14.91 6.06 22.72
C LEU A 426 -16.40 6.47 22.78
N VAL A 427 -16.85 7.26 21.81
CA VAL A 427 -18.26 7.67 21.66
C VAL A 427 -19.21 6.46 21.64
N GLU A 428 -18.83 5.36 20.96
CA GLU A 428 -19.67 4.16 20.85
C GLU A 428 -19.94 3.50 22.21
N PHE A 429 -18.98 3.58 23.13
CA PHE A 429 -19.02 2.91 24.43
C PHE A 429 -19.55 3.79 25.58
N ILE A 430 -19.65 5.11 25.36
CA ILE A 430 -20.15 6.02 26.38
C ILE A 430 -21.60 6.48 26.15
N GLN A 431 -22.20 6.08 25.01
CA GLN A 431 -23.59 6.45 24.70
C GLN A 431 -24.61 5.97 25.73
N GLU A 432 -24.33 4.85 26.41
CA GLU A 432 -25.22 4.30 27.45
C GLU A 432 -24.94 4.85 28.85
N LEU A 433 -23.86 5.65 29.01
CA LEU A 433 -23.55 6.27 30.31
C LEU A 433 -24.50 7.41 30.60
N THR A 434 -24.78 7.60 31.87
CA THR A 434 -25.66 8.67 32.38
C THR A 434 -24.92 9.49 33.43
N ASP A 435 -25.37 10.72 33.60
CA ASP A 435 -24.85 11.65 34.63
C ASP A 435 -23.33 11.94 34.43
N ILE A 436 -22.92 12.20 33.18
CA ILE A 436 -21.57 12.64 32.85
C ILE A 436 -21.61 13.97 32.08
N THR A 437 -20.55 14.75 32.23
CA THR A 437 -20.31 15.95 31.43
C THR A 437 -19.13 15.73 30.51
N VAL A 438 -19.33 15.88 29.19
CA VAL A 438 -18.29 15.73 28.17
C VAL A 438 -17.93 17.08 27.60
N ILE A 439 -16.68 17.47 27.73
CA ILE A 439 -16.05 18.63 27.09
C ILE A 439 -15.22 18.14 25.93
N THR A 440 -15.40 18.67 24.71
CA THR A 440 -14.62 18.27 23.56
C THR A 440 -14.32 19.40 22.59
N ASN A 441 -13.15 19.34 21.96
CA ASN A 441 -12.77 20.17 20.82
C ASN A 441 -13.02 19.46 19.47
N ALA A 442 -13.48 18.21 19.48
CA ALA A 442 -13.65 17.40 18.29
C ALA A 442 -15.09 17.40 17.79
N VAL A 443 -15.30 17.89 16.56
CA VAL A 443 -16.63 17.94 15.94
C VAL A 443 -17.25 16.54 15.78
N GLN A 444 -16.44 15.52 15.54
CA GLN A 444 -16.93 14.15 15.39
C GLN A 444 -17.49 13.58 16.70
N ILE A 445 -16.81 13.86 17.83
CA ILE A 445 -17.27 13.45 19.16
C ILE A 445 -18.55 14.19 19.52
N PHE A 446 -18.59 15.50 19.27
CA PHE A 446 -19.77 16.31 19.49
C PHE A 446 -20.97 15.75 18.74
N LYS A 447 -20.83 15.48 17.43
CA LYS A 447 -21.89 14.90 16.60
C LYS A 447 -22.32 13.51 17.05
N GLY A 448 -21.41 12.72 17.54
CA GLY A 448 -21.72 11.36 17.99
C GLY A 448 -22.52 11.32 19.30
N LEU A 449 -22.52 12.41 20.09
CA LEU A 449 -23.19 12.51 21.39
C LEU A 449 -24.34 13.53 21.41
N GLU A 450 -24.54 14.35 20.36
CA GLU A 450 -25.49 15.48 20.35
C GLU A 450 -26.94 15.07 20.58
N GLU A 451 -27.31 13.83 20.25
CA GLU A 451 -28.68 13.33 20.44
C GLU A 451 -28.88 12.62 21.79
N ASN A 452 -27.82 12.48 22.62
CA ASN A 452 -27.93 11.79 23.90
C ASN A 452 -28.39 12.75 25.01
N PRO A 453 -29.62 12.62 25.53
CA PRO A 453 -30.17 13.53 26.53
C PRO A 453 -29.59 13.33 27.94
N HIS A 454 -28.84 12.26 28.18
CA HIS A 454 -28.29 11.90 29.50
C HIS A 454 -26.84 12.39 29.69
N ILE A 455 -26.25 12.98 28.65
CA ILE A 455 -24.91 13.54 28.68
C ILE A 455 -24.96 15.05 28.54
N THR A 456 -24.36 15.77 29.48
CA THR A 456 -24.14 17.21 29.30
C THR A 456 -22.95 17.39 28.33
N LEU A 457 -23.20 17.91 27.14
CA LEU A 457 -22.20 18.04 26.08
C LEU A 457 -21.79 19.51 25.91
N ILE A 458 -20.48 19.77 26.00
CA ILE A 458 -19.89 21.10 25.92
C ILE A 458 -18.81 21.13 24.83
N SER A 459 -18.96 22.07 23.88
CA SER A 459 -17.90 22.32 22.88
C SER A 459 -16.96 23.40 23.40
N THR A 460 -15.65 23.25 23.16
CA THR A 460 -14.65 24.27 23.49
C THR A 460 -14.80 25.55 22.68
N GLY A 461 -15.55 25.51 21.55
CA GLY A 461 -15.49 26.59 20.55
C GLY A 461 -14.13 26.72 19.91
N GLY A 462 -13.94 27.74 19.09
CA GLY A 462 -12.65 27.99 18.40
C GLY A 462 -12.75 27.92 16.89
N VAL A 463 -11.59 27.81 16.22
CA VAL A 463 -11.46 27.73 14.77
C VAL A 463 -11.39 26.28 14.33
N LEU A 464 -12.25 25.88 13.40
CA LEU A 464 -12.26 24.52 12.88
C LEU A 464 -11.05 24.26 11.95
N ARG A 465 -10.19 23.36 12.38
CA ARG A 465 -9.16 22.77 11.54
C ARG A 465 -9.75 21.58 10.77
N ARG A 466 -9.97 21.77 9.47
CA ARG A 466 -10.72 20.81 8.63
C ARG A 466 -10.10 19.42 8.55
N ASN A 467 -8.75 19.33 8.51
CA ASN A 467 -8.05 18.06 8.33
C ASN A 467 -8.20 17.10 9.52
N SER A 468 -8.29 17.62 10.75
CA SER A 468 -8.50 16.81 11.96
C SER A 468 -9.93 16.86 12.48
N GLY A 469 -10.76 17.80 12.02
CA GLY A 469 -12.07 18.02 12.57
C GLY A 469 -12.05 18.60 14.00
N SER A 470 -10.92 19.20 14.41
CA SER A 470 -10.72 19.74 15.75
C SER A 470 -10.88 21.27 15.78
N LEU A 471 -11.47 21.78 16.85
CA LEU A 471 -11.54 23.20 17.17
C LEU A 471 -10.26 23.59 17.91
N VAL A 472 -9.58 24.63 17.43
CA VAL A 472 -8.28 25.08 17.93
C VAL A 472 -8.24 26.60 18.10
N GLY A 473 -7.17 27.08 18.71
CA GLY A 473 -6.84 28.51 18.84
C GLY A 473 -7.32 29.14 20.15
N PRO A 474 -7.04 30.44 20.34
CA PRO A 474 -7.16 31.13 21.64
C PRO A 474 -8.54 31.04 22.30
N ILE A 475 -9.61 30.94 21.52
CA ILE A 475 -10.99 30.83 22.08
C ILE A 475 -11.13 29.49 22.82
N ALA A 476 -10.72 28.38 22.16
CA ALA A 476 -10.79 27.05 22.75
C ALA A 476 -9.84 26.90 23.95
N GLU A 477 -8.62 27.42 23.82
CA GLU A 477 -7.61 27.40 24.88
C GLU A 477 -8.04 28.21 26.12
N ASN A 478 -8.58 29.42 25.92
CA ASN A 478 -9.08 30.25 27.02
C ASN A 478 -10.28 29.63 27.73
N PHE A 479 -11.21 29.02 26.95
CA PHE A 479 -12.34 28.30 27.51
C PHE A 479 -11.87 27.20 28.49
N LEU A 480 -10.90 26.36 28.06
CA LEU A 480 -10.37 25.30 28.88
C LEU A 480 -9.63 25.78 30.12
N ARG A 481 -8.96 26.94 30.08
CA ARG A 481 -8.18 27.48 31.19
C ARG A 481 -8.96 27.63 32.46
N ASP A 482 -10.24 27.98 32.33
CA ASP A 482 -11.15 28.21 33.47
C ASP A 482 -11.91 26.95 33.89
N MET A 483 -11.70 25.82 33.19
CA MET A 483 -12.37 24.57 33.47
C MET A 483 -11.53 23.66 34.39
N ARG A 484 -12.20 22.75 35.06
CA ARG A 484 -11.58 21.65 35.79
C ARG A 484 -12.36 20.37 35.50
N ALA A 485 -11.70 19.45 34.83
CA ALA A 485 -12.24 18.13 34.54
C ALA A 485 -11.62 17.08 35.48
N ASP A 486 -12.35 16.02 35.71
CA ASP A 486 -11.85 14.90 36.48
C ASP A 486 -10.84 14.08 35.66
N LYS A 487 -11.16 13.85 34.39
CA LYS A 487 -10.31 13.04 33.48
C LYS A 487 -10.18 13.67 32.11
N LEU A 488 -9.00 13.50 31.51
CA LEU A 488 -8.71 13.80 30.11
C LEU A 488 -8.39 12.51 29.37
N PHE A 489 -9.12 12.21 28.30
CA PHE A 489 -8.78 11.19 27.33
C PHE A 489 -8.02 11.84 26.18
N LEU A 490 -6.70 11.68 26.20
CA LEU A 490 -5.74 12.34 25.31
C LEU A 490 -5.25 11.39 24.22
N THR A 491 -5.06 11.90 23.02
CA THR A 491 -4.37 11.20 21.92
C THR A 491 -3.20 12.03 21.42
N VAL A 492 -2.16 11.36 20.90
CA VAL A 492 -0.94 12.00 20.40
C VAL A 492 -0.46 11.35 19.11
N SER A 493 0.50 11.98 18.42
CA SER A 493 1.11 11.42 17.22
C SER A 493 2.33 10.55 17.54
N GLY A 494 3.05 10.86 18.61
CA GLY A 494 4.23 10.12 19.06
C GLY A 494 4.42 10.19 20.57
N VAL A 495 5.01 9.14 21.13
CA VAL A 495 5.35 8.98 22.55
C VAL A 495 6.78 8.48 22.65
N SER A 496 7.63 9.19 23.37
CA SER A 496 9.01 8.79 23.67
C SER A 496 9.30 9.11 25.15
N ILE A 497 10.13 8.31 25.79
CA ILE A 497 10.50 8.54 27.20
C ILE A 497 11.29 9.85 27.33
N ASP A 498 12.22 10.08 26.39
CA ASP A 498 13.12 11.22 26.45
C ASP A 498 12.47 12.52 25.97
N PHE A 499 11.66 12.45 24.90
CA PHE A 499 11.02 13.62 24.30
C PHE A 499 9.61 13.87 24.84
N GLY A 500 8.96 12.87 25.44
CA GLY A 500 7.60 12.95 25.94
C GLY A 500 6.53 12.77 24.87
N LEU A 501 5.41 13.46 25.06
CA LEU A 501 4.26 13.46 24.15
C LEU A 501 4.51 14.46 23.01
N SER A 502 4.23 14.06 21.78
CA SER A 502 4.50 14.90 20.61
C SER A 502 3.38 14.85 19.55
N HIS A 503 3.32 15.92 18.73
CA HIS A 503 2.35 16.06 17.67
C HIS A 503 2.92 16.69 16.41
N THR A 504 2.32 16.39 15.25
CA THR A 504 2.77 16.90 13.94
C THR A 504 2.40 18.37 13.69
N HIS A 505 1.41 18.92 14.41
CA HIS A 505 0.86 20.26 14.15
C HIS A 505 0.84 21.15 15.39
N VAL A 506 1.53 22.28 15.31
CA VAL A 506 1.67 23.25 16.40
C VAL A 506 0.33 23.78 16.93
N SER A 507 -0.67 24.02 16.05
CA SER A 507 -1.98 24.52 16.47
C SER A 507 -2.78 23.52 17.31
N GLU A 508 -2.45 22.23 17.27
CA GLU A 508 -3.06 21.20 18.12
C GLU A 508 -2.27 21.00 19.42
N VAL A 509 -1.00 21.37 19.44
CA VAL A 509 -0.17 21.28 20.64
C VAL A 509 -0.71 22.21 21.74
N THR A 510 -1.00 23.48 21.43
CA THR A 510 -1.48 24.46 22.42
C THR A 510 -2.80 24.09 23.05
N ILE A 511 -3.74 23.55 22.28
CA ILE A 511 -5.03 23.07 22.81
C ILE A 511 -4.86 21.83 23.70
N LYS A 512 -4.00 20.88 23.30
CA LYS A 512 -3.69 19.68 24.12
C LYS A 512 -3.00 20.08 25.44
N GLN A 513 -2.11 21.05 25.43
CA GLN A 513 -1.51 21.63 26.65
C GLN A 513 -2.57 22.25 27.57
N ALA A 514 -3.53 22.98 26.98
CA ALA A 514 -4.64 23.54 27.75
C ALA A 514 -5.52 22.43 28.37
N MET A 515 -5.79 21.36 27.65
CA MET A 515 -6.53 20.18 28.16
C MET A 515 -5.81 19.50 29.32
N ILE A 516 -4.50 19.24 29.18
CA ILE A 516 -3.66 18.65 30.24
C ILE A 516 -3.75 19.50 31.51
N ASN A 517 -3.58 20.82 31.39
CA ASN A 517 -3.63 21.74 32.54
C ASN A 517 -5.03 21.85 33.18
N SER A 518 -6.06 21.43 32.47
CA SER A 518 -7.47 21.51 32.94
C SER A 518 -8.00 20.21 33.54
N ALA A 519 -7.23 19.13 33.48
CA ALA A 519 -7.62 17.82 34.00
C ALA A 519 -6.89 17.47 35.31
N ARG A 520 -7.56 16.67 36.15
CA ARG A 520 -6.94 16.09 37.36
C ARG A 520 -6.18 14.80 37.07
N GLN A 521 -6.66 14.04 36.08
CA GLN A 521 -6.05 12.81 35.63
C GLN A 521 -5.93 12.82 34.12
N VAL A 522 -4.75 12.50 33.59
CA VAL A 522 -4.48 12.39 32.16
C VAL A 522 -4.39 10.93 31.77
N ILE A 523 -5.34 10.48 30.96
CA ILE A 523 -5.40 9.13 30.41
C ILE A 523 -5.00 9.21 28.94
N LEU A 524 -3.82 8.70 28.62
CA LEU A 524 -3.30 8.64 27.26
C LEU A 524 -3.87 7.40 26.57
N LEU A 525 -4.44 7.59 25.36
CA LEU A 525 -4.97 6.53 24.53
C LEU A 525 -4.12 6.43 23.24
N GLY A 526 -3.55 5.28 22.99
CA GLY A 526 -2.76 5.10 21.77
C GLY A 526 -2.39 3.65 21.51
N GLU A 527 -2.44 3.25 20.25
CA GLU A 527 -1.90 1.98 19.78
C GLU A 527 -0.37 1.94 19.90
N HIS A 528 0.18 0.73 20.09
CA HIS A 528 1.62 0.51 20.29
C HIS A 528 2.51 1.17 19.23
N THR A 529 2.02 1.38 18.01
CA THR A 529 2.76 2.02 16.91
C THR A 529 3.10 3.50 17.15
N LYS A 530 2.54 4.11 18.21
CA LYS A 530 2.85 5.50 18.62
C LYS A 530 4.05 5.60 19.54
N PHE A 531 4.50 4.48 20.11
CA PHE A 531 5.60 4.45 21.06
C PHE A 531 6.94 4.38 20.34
N ASP A 532 7.98 4.89 21.02
CA ASP A 532 9.34 5.08 20.49
C ASP A 532 9.34 5.92 19.20
N GLN A 533 8.34 6.81 19.05
CA GLN A 533 8.18 7.76 17.94
C GLN A 533 8.17 9.20 18.45
N GLU A 534 8.88 10.07 17.74
CA GLU A 534 8.89 11.50 17.99
C GLU A 534 8.30 12.25 16.80
N SER A 535 7.34 13.12 17.09
CA SER A 535 6.74 14.00 16.08
C SER A 535 7.36 15.41 16.16
N PHE A 536 6.97 16.26 15.21
CA PHE A 536 7.60 17.57 14.99
C PHE A 536 7.65 18.49 16.23
N THR A 537 6.62 18.47 17.10
CA THR A 537 6.54 19.40 18.24
C THR A 537 6.16 18.67 19.51
N GLN A 538 6.89 18.92 20.59
CA GLN A 538 6.58 18.41 21.92
C GLN A 538 5.28 19.06 22.46
N ILE A 539 4.41 18.23 23.01
CA ILE A 539 3.21 18.67 23.75
C ILE A 539 3.58 18.89 25.23
N ALA A 540 4.15 17.86 25.85
CA ALA A 540 4.51 17.83 27.27
C ALA A 540 5.53 16.72 27.53
N PRO A 541 6.28 16.78 28.65
CA PRO A 541 7.04 15.63 29.14
C PRO A 541 6.13 14.42 29.43
N ILE A 542 6.68 13.23 29.48
CA ILE A 542 5.90 12.00 29.65
C ILE A 542 5.25 11.86 31.02
N ASP A 543 5.80 12.49 32.05
CA ASP A 543 5.35 12.48 33.44
C ASP A 543 4.00 13.18 33.68
N VAL A 544 3.44 13.86 32.68
CA VAL A 544 2.07 14.41 32.74
C VAL A 544 1.01 13.33 32.60
N VAL A 545 1.38 12.11 32.20
CA VAL A 545 0.46 10.98 31.98
C VAL A 545 0.32 10.18 33.26
N ASP A 546 -0.88 10.04 33.76
CA ASP A 546 -1.18 9.18 34.92
C ASP A 546 -1.44 7.72 34.48
N VAL A 547 -2.21 7.55 33.42
CA VAL A 547 -2.63 6.24 32.90
C VAL A 547 -2.40 6.18 31.40
N LEU A 548 -1.84 5.09 30.94
CA LEU A 548 -1.77 4.73 29.53
C LEU A 548 -2.69 3.54 29.26
N ILE A 549 -3.58 3.65 28.29
CA ILE A 549 -4.34 2.50 27.76
C ILE A 549 -3.89 2.24 26.33
N THR A 550 -3.34 1.04 26.11
CA THR A 550 -2.76 0.64 24.81
C THR A 550 -3.09 -0.83 24.51
N ASP A 551 -2.75 -1.28 23.30
CA ASP A 551 -2.90 -2.67 22.88
C ASP A 551 -1.72 -3.56 23.31
N ASN A 552 -1.86 -4.87 23.07
CA ASN A 552 -0.88 -5.89 23.43
C ASN A 552 0.42 -5.87 22.62
N GLY A 553 0.50 -5.04 21.56
CA GLY A 553 1.70 -4.86 20.76
C GLY A 553 2.80 -4.01 21.44
N LEU A 554 2.53 -3.38 22.59
CA LEU A 554 3.53 -2.60 23.31
C LEU A 554 4.66 -3.49 23.83
N PRO A 555 5.94 -3.26 23.44
CA PRO A 555 7.07 -4.06 23.90
C PRO A 555 7.20 -4.07 25.43
N ALA A 556 7.58 -5.20 26.00
CA ALA A 556 7.77 -5.35 27.45
C ALA A 556 8.81 -4.36 28.03
N SER A 557 9.84 -4.02 27.25
CA SER A 557 10.85 -3.00 27.59
C SER A 557 10.24 -1.62 27.74
N SER A 558 9.43 -1.18 26.76
CA SER A 558 8.77 0.12 26.78
C SER A 558 7.74 0.19 27.91
N ARG A 559 6.99 -0.91 28.16
CA ARG A 559 6.09 -1.01 29.30
C ARG A 559 6.81 -0.84 30.65
N LEU A 560 7.97 -1.49 30.80
CA LEU A 560 8.78 -1.37 32.03
C LEU A 560 9.26 0.06 32.24
N GLN A 561 9.72 0.73 31.17
CA GLN A 561 10.19 2.12 31.23
C GLN A 561 9.06 3.08 31.62
N LEU A 562 7.85 2.92 31.04
CA LEU A 562 6.68 3.73 31.37
C LEU A 562 6.23 3.53 32.83
N ASN A 563 6.18 2.28 33.30
CA ASN A 563 5.89 2.00 34.71
C ASN A 563 6.94 2.60 35.65
N THR A 564 8.21 2.59 35.26
CA THR A 564 9.30 3.20 36.05
C THR A 564 9.17 4.72 36.08
N ALA A 565 8.62 5.33 35.05
CA ALA A 565 8.28 6.76 34.99
C ALA A 565 7.03 7.12 35.82
N GLY A 566 6.35 6.14 36.45
CA GLY A 566 5.19 6.35 37.30
C GLY A 566 3.85 6.27 36.60
N ILE A 567 3.81 5.82 35.33
CA ILE A 567 2.60 5.70 34.53
C ILE A 567 1.97 4.32 34.73
N ASP A 568 0.69 4.28 35.06
CA ASP A 568 -0.07 3.02 35.10
C ASP A 568 -0.42 2.55 33.68
N VAL A 569 0.16 1.41 33.27
CA VAL A 569 0.00 0.88 31.91
C VAL A 569 -1.03 -0.24 31.88
N ILE A 570 -2.16 0.06 31.26
CA ILE A 570 -3.29 -0.87 31.06
C ILE A 570 -3.26 -1.40 29.64
N ILE A 571 -3.19 -2.71 29.50
CA ILE A 571 -3.29 -3.36 28.18
C ILE A 571 -4.76 -3.68 27.92
N ALA A 572 -5.31 -3.11 26.85
CA ALA A 572 -6.60 -3.54 26.32
C ALA A 572 -6.43 -4.95 25.74
N HIS A 573 -7.27 -5.87 26.14
CA HIS A 573 -7.26 -7.22 25.58
C HIS A 573 -7.82 -7.16 24.16
N THR A 574 -6.95 -7.40 23.20
CA THR A 574 -7.26 -7.48 21.76
C THR A 574 -7.25 -8.91 21.29
#